data_5bbdf1f9d92d81c26ea41b696c17b3d1
#
_entry.id   5bbdf1f9d92d81c26ea41b696c17b3d1
#
_cell.length_a   1.000
_cell.length_b   1.000
_cell.length_c   1.000
_cell.angle_alpha   90.00
_cell.angle_beta   90.00
_cell.angle_gamma   90.00
#
_symmetry.space_group_name_H-M   'P 1'
#
loop_
_entity.id
_entity.type
_entity.pdbx_description
1 polymer ?
#
loop_
_entity_poly.entity_id
_entity_poly.type
_entity_poly.pdbx_seq_one_letter_code
_entity_poly.pdbx_strand_id
1 'polypeptide(L)'
;GFGAVRDPQKGGASVSIVPITSGDPNLTPEEADTTTIGFVWNPTFFPQFTATVDYFNIEIVDAISTITTQRTLDLCTASAQPAYADYASYCNRIVRNSVGDLTTIRTPYSNLATLENRGVDVELAYSEDIPVFGVDGRFSLRAFATYVYENSTATPGAPPIPIDTSPSVGQLSGLITASYVFDDWTLGLQEHFVGPGRYDPSQPRYKGDLAGSQWWTDLSVKRSFGNWELFGSVLNLTDQDPPVFPFTNTSSGFGTSNTYDTHGRRYMVGARISM
;
A
#
# COMPACT_ATOMS: atom_id res chain seq x y z
N GLY A 1 6.10 -22.10 11.24
CA GLY A 1 6.40 -21.34 12.47
C GLY A 1 5.29 -21.52 13.49
N PHE A 2 5.50 -21.02 14.71
CA PHE A 2 4.45 -20.97 15.73
C PHE A 2 3.68 -19.66 15.61
N GLY A 3 2.35 -19.71 15.82
CA GLY A 3 1.49 -18.55 15.96
C GLY A 3 0.99 -18.41 17.39
N ALA A 4 0.68 -17.20 17.84
CA ALA A 4 0.06 -16.94 19.12
C ALA A 4 -1.40 -16.52 18.92
N VAL A 5 -2.30 -17.08 19.71
CA VAL A 5 -3.72 -16.71 19.74
C VAL A 5 -4.21 -16.56 21.19
N ARG A 6 -5.27 -15.80 21.38
CA ARG A 6 -5.95 -15.68 22.66
C ARG A 6 -7.07 -16.71 22.73
N ASP A 7 -6.98 -17.68 23.65
CA ASP A 7 -7.98 -18.74 23.76
C ASP A 7 -9.15 -18.31 24.66
N PRO A 8 -10.36 -18.11 24.09
CA PRO A 8 -11.54 -17.74 24.86
C PRO A 8 -11.91 -18.77 25.95
N GLN A 9 -11.66 -20.06 25.69
CA GLN A 9 -11.94 -21.13 26.68
C GLN A 9 -10.95 -21.14 27.84
N LYS A 10 -9.83 -20.42 27.72
CA LYS A 10 -8.82 -20.25 28.79
C LYS A 10 -8.83 -18.80 29.32
N GLY A 11 -9.98 -18.14 29.28
CA GLY A 11 -10.13 -16.77 29.78
C GLY A 11 -9.34 -15.73 28.95
N GLY A 12 -9.06 -16.01 27.69
CA GLY A 12 -8.30 -15.10 26.82
C GLY A 12 -6.77 -15.18 26.99
N ALA A 13 -6.27 -16.22 27.66
CA ALA A 13 -4.84 -16.43 27.80
C ALA A 13 -4.17 -16.61 26.43
N SER A 14 -2.98 -16.07 26.26
CA SER A 14 -2.18 -16.25 25.04
C SER A 14 -1.59 -17.66 24.99
N VAL A 15 -1.84 -18.37 23.90
CA VAL A 15 -1.39 -19.75 23.67
C VAL A 15 -0.63 -19.83 22.37
N SER A 16 0.46 -20.58 22.35
CA SER A 16 1.18 -20.90 21.12
C SER A 16 0.51 -22.08 20.41
N ILE A 17 0.29 -21.92 19.09
CA ILE A 17 -0.32 -22.94 18.23
C ILE A 17 0.52 -23.18 16.99
N VAL A 18 0.26 -24.27 16.29
CA VAL A 18 0.78 -24.51 14.92
C VAL A 18 -0.32 -24.11 13.93
N PRO A 19 -0.18 -22.98 13.22
CA PRO A 19 -1.06 -22.63 12.12
C PRO A 19 -0.77 -23.53 10.93
N ILE A 20 -1.81 -24.05 10.28
CA ILE A 20 -1.70 -24.83 9.04
C ILE A 20 -2.53 -24.17 7.96
N THR A 21 -1.87 -23.60 6.97
CA THR A 21 -2.49 -23.08 5.76
C THR A 21 -2.39 -24.13 4.66
N SER A 22 -3.48 -24.37 3.93
CA SER A 22 -3.55 -25.34 2.83
C SER A 22 -4.40 -24.80 1.69
N GLY A 23 -4.18 -25.32 0.48
CA GLY A 23 -5.13 -25.14 -0.62
C GLY A 23 -6.46 -25.85 -0.35
N ASP A 24 -7.48 -25.47 -1.12
CA ASP A 24 -8.78 -26.16 -1.17
C ASP A 24 -9.07 -26.51 -2.63
N PRO A 25 -9.36 -27.79 -2.97
CA PRO A 25 -9.68 -28.21 -4.33
C PRO A 25 -11.03 -27.67 -4.82
N ASN A 26 -11.86 -27.11 -3.94
CA ASN A 26 -13.16 -26.56 -4.27
C ASN A 26 -13.13 -25.05 -4.53
N LEU A 27 -11.93 -24.43 -4.60
CA LEU A 27 -11.82 -23.01 -4.94
C LEU A 27 -12.40 -22.72 -6.31
N THR A 28 -13.20 -21.65 -6.37
CA THR A 28 -13.73 -21.09 -7.61
C THR A 28 -12.91 -19.86 -8.01
N PRO A 29 -12.93 -19.46 -9.29
CA PRO A 29 -12.33 -18.20 -9.71
C PRO A 29 -12.91 -16.99 -8.96
N GLU A 30 -12.06 -16.00 -8.67
CA GLU A 30 -12.49 -14.69 -8.20
C GLU A 30 -13.19 -13.93 -9.33
N GLU A 31 -14.19 -13.13 -9.00
CA GLU A 31 -14.89 -12.27 -9.94
C GLU A 31 -14.61 -10.81 -9.60
N ALA A 32 -14.21 -10.01 -10.61
CA ALA A 32 -13.90 -8.60 -10.44
C ALA A 32 -14.78 -7.74 -11.35
N ASP A 33 -15.47 -6.79 -10.73
CA ASP A 33 -16.16 -5.69 -11.42
C ASP A 33 -15.33 -4.42 -11.30
N THR A 34 -14.99 -3.84 -12.46
CA THR A 34 -14.23 -2.59 -12.51
C THR A 34 -14.99 -1.54 -13.30
N THR A 35 -15.22 -0.40 -12.67
CA THR A 35 -15.78 0.79 -13.31
C THR A 35 -14.75 1.90 -13.28
N THR A 36 -14.44 2.47 -14.45
CA THR A 36 -13.58 3.65 -14.57
C THR A 36 -14.28 4.73 -15.39
N ILE A 37 -14.18 5.98 -14.95
CA ILE A 37 -14.69 7.15 -15.66
C ILE A 37 -13.61 8.21 -15.63
N GLY A 38 -13.14 8.61 -16.81
CA GLY A 38 -12.05 9.55 -16.96
C GLY A 38 -12.42 10.77 -17.80
N PHE A 39 -11.72 11.84 -17.52
CA PHE A 39 -11.82 13.11 -18.26
C PHE A 39 -10.42 13.62 -18.57
N VAL A 40 -10.18 13.93 -19.85
CA VAL A 40 -8.92 14.55 -20.32
C VAL A 40 -9.24 15.97 -20.80
N TRP A 41 -8.49 16.92 -20.30
CA TRP A 41 -8.63 18.33 -20.65
C TRP A 41 -7.35 18.88 -21.28
N ASN A 42 -7.45 19.28 -22.55
CA ASN A 42 -6.41 19.93 -23.34
C ASN A 42 -6.93 21.31 -23.77
N PRO A 43 -6.70 22.37 -22.97
CA PRO A 43 -7.22 23.70 -23.29
C PRO A 43 -6.54 24.30 -24.51
N THR A 44 -7.31 24.79 -25.47
CA THR A 44 -6.78 25.40 -26.71
C THR A 44 -6.01 26.71 -26.46
N PHE A 45 -6.34 27.39 -25.35
CA PHE A 45 -5.66 28.62 -24.92
C PHE A 45 -4.34 28.34 -24.17
N PHE A 46 -4.07 27.10 -23.82
CA PHE A 46 -2.85 26.66 -23.13
C PHE A 46 -2.45 25.27 -23.63
N PRO A 47 -1.99 25.15 -24.91
CA PRO A 47 -1.81 23.87 -25.58
C PRO A 47 -0.66 23.01 -25.01
N GLN A 48 0.24 23.60 -24.21
CA GLN A 48 1.34 22.90 -23.55
C GLN A 48 0.89 22.09 -22.33
N PHE A 49 -0.35 22.27 -21.90
CA PHE A 49 -0.90 21.68 -20.67
C PHE A 49 -1.96 20.61 -20.98
N THR A 50 -1.88 19.53 -20.24
CA THR A 50 -2.89 18.46 -20.20
C THR A 50 -3.22 18.15 -18.75
N ALA A 51 -4.50 17.99 -18.45
CA ALA A 51 -4.97 17.46 -17.18
C ALA A 51 -5.86 16.25 -17.43
N THR A 52 -5.66 15.20 -16.63
CA THR A 52 -6.48 13.99 -16.64
C THR A 52 -6.99 13.74 -15.23
N VAL A 53 -8.26 13.37 -15.14
CA VAL A 53 -8.88 12.94 -13.88
C VAL A 53 -9.63 11.65 -14.17
N ASP A 54 -9.29 10.59 -13.43
CA ASP A 54 -9.88 9.27 -13.57
C ASP A 54 -10.44 8.81 -12.21
N TYR A 55 -11.74 8.57 -12.19
CA TYR A 55 -12.38 7.85 -11.10
C TYR A 55 -12.28 6.35 -11.35
N PHE A 56 -11.98 5.59 -10.32
CA PHE A 56 -11.99 4.13 -10.36
C PHE A 56 -12.77 3.55 -9.19
N ASN A 57 -13.47 2.45 -9.49
CA ASN A 57 -14.11 1.58 -8.50
C ASN A 57 -13.84 0.14 -8.91
N ILE A 58 -13.17 -0.60 -8.05
CA ILE A 58 -12.82 -2.00 -8.24
C ILE A 58 -13.43 -2.78 -7.08
N GLU A 59 -14.29 -3.73 -7.41
CA GLU A 59 -14.87 -4.67 -6.45
C GLU A 59 -14.50 -6.09 -6.87
N ILE A 60 -13.95 -6.87 -5.95
CA ILE A 60 -13.63 -8.28 -6.15
C ILE A 60 -14.45 -9.07 -5.16
N VAL A 61 -15.35 -9.92 -5.68
CA VAL A 61 -16.14 -10.85 -4.88
C VAL A 61 -15.55 -12.25 -4.92
N ASP A 62 -15.87 -13.05 -3.93
CA ASP A 62 -15.33 -14.40 -3.77
C ASP A 62 -13.79 -14.45 -3.81
N ALA A 63 -13.13 -13.37 -3.36
CA ALA A 63 -11.67 -13.31 -3.33
C ALA A 63 -11.09 -14.45 -2.50
N ILE A 64 -10.07 -15.10 -3.04
CA ILE A 64 -9.40 -16.24 -2.41
C ILE A 64 -8.52 -15.71 -1.29
N SER A 65 -8.91 -15.97 -0.08
CA SER A 65 -8.23 -15.49 1.12
C SER A 65 -8.19 -16.55 2.21
N THR A 66 -7.46 -16.28 3.27
CA THR A 66 -7.48 -17.08 4.50
C THR A 66 -8.03 -16.25 5.64
N ILE A 67 -8.78 -16.88 6.54
CA ILE A 67 -9.14 -16.25 7.80
C ILE A 67 -7.97 -16.44 8.78
N THR A 68 -7.64 -15.40 9.56
CA THR A 68 -6.58 -15.51 10.57
C THR A 68 -6.91 -16.58 11.62
N THR A 69 -5.89 -17.15 12.24
CA THR A 69 -6.07 -18.16 13.30
C THR A 69 -6.91 -17.64 14.46
N GLN A 70 -6.69 -16.39 14.87
CA GLN A 70 -7.50 -15.78 15.93
C GLN A 70 -8.95 -15.65 15.48
N ARG A 71 -9.20 -15.16 14.28
CA ARG A 71 -10.55 -15.00 13.76
C ARG A 71 -11.30 -16.33 13.63
N THR A 72 -10.60 -17.38 13.17
CA THR A 72 -11.17 -18.75 13.13
C THR A 72 -11.66 -19.19 14.51
N LEU A 73 -10.88 -18.92 15.55
CA LEU A 73 -11.22 -19.25 16.93
C LEU A 73 -12.39 -18.41 17.46
N ASP A 74 -12.42 -17.12 17.13
CA ASP A 74 -13.48 -16.20 17.53
C ASP A 74 -14.82 -16.57 16.88
N LEU A 75 -14.82 -16.91 15.58
CA LEU A 75 -16.02 -17.37 14.87
C LEU A 75 -16.56 -18.69 15.44
N CYS A 76 -15.68 -19.65 15.71
CA CYS A 76 -16.09 -20.89 16.40
C CYS A 76 -16.72 -20.59 17.76
N THR A 77 -16.14 -19.69 18.54
CA THR A 77 -16.66 -19.34 19.86
C THR A 77 -18.00 -18.61 19.73
N ALA A 78 -18.13 -17.70 18.76
CA ALA A 78 -19.38 -16.98 18.50
C ALA A 78 -20.52 -17.92 18.08
N SER A 79 -20.23 -19.03 17.39
CA SER A 79 -21.24 -20.01 16.91
C SER A 79 -22.05 -20.66 18.01
N ALA A 80 -21.61 -20.56 19.27
CA ALA A 80 -22.40 -20.97 20.44
C ALA A 80 -23.67 -20.12 20.64
N GLN A 81 -23.74 -18.93 20.00
CA GLN A 81 -24.94 -18.08 20.02
C GLN A 81 -25.81 -18.39 18.78
N PRO A 82 -27.15 -18.52 18.92
CA PRO A 82 -28.04 -18.87 17.81
C PRO A 82 -27.93 -17.95 16.59
N ALA A 83 -27.66 -16.65 16.80
CA ALA A 83 -27.48 -15.67 15.73
C ALA A 83 -26.25 -15.94 14.83
N TYR A 84 -25.32 -16.78 15.28
CA TYR A 84 -24.06 -17.06 14.60
C TYR A 84 -23.84 -18.56 14.38
N ALA A 85 -24.92 -19.36 14.39
CA ALA A 85 -24.86 -20.82 14.25
C ALA A 85 -24.16 -21.27 12.95
N ASP A 86 -24.25 -20.47 11.88
CA ASP A 86 -23.61 -20.74 10.58
C ASP A 86 -22.07 -20.80 10.67
N TYR A 87 -21.49 -20.21 11.71
CA TYR A 87 -20.04 -20.25 11.93
C TYR A 87 -19.54 -21.52 12.63
N ALA A 88 -20.43 -22.49 12.94
CA ALA A 88 -20.05 -23.75 13.59
C ALA A 88 -19.02 -24.56 12.78
N SER A 89 -19.02 -24.42 11.46
CA SER A 89 -18.02 -25.05 10.57
C SER A 89 -16.57 -24.66 10.88
N TYR A 90 -16.35 -23.48 11.44
CA TYR A 90 -15.00 -23.03 11.83
C TYR A 90 -14.45 -23.82 13.00
N CYS A 91 -15.30 -24.43 13.84
CA CYS A 91 -14.87 -25.26 14.95
C CYS A 91 -14.13 -26.52 14.49
N ASN A 92 -14.47 -27.05 13.32
CA ASN A 92 -13.80 -28.22 12.71
C ASN A 92 -12.34 -27.93 12.31
N ARG A 93 -11.97 -26.65 12.24
CA ARG A 93 -10.61 -26.20 11.90
C ARG A 93 -9.68 -26.13 13.12
N ILE A 94 -10.22 -26.34 14.32
CA ILE A 94 -9.53 -26.15 15.61
C ILE A 94 -9.24 -27.51 16.21
N VAL A 95 -7.98 -27.77 16.54
CA VAL A 95 -7.55 -29.01 17.19
C VAL A 95 -7.09 -28.69 18.61
N ARG A 96 -7.68 -29.43 19.54
CA ARG A 96 -7.28 -29.41 20.96
C ARG A 96 -6.77 -30.79 21.39
N ASN A 97 -5.85 -30.81 22.33
CA ASN A 97 -5.35 -32.05 22.92
C ASN A 97 -6.38 -32.62 23.93
N SER A 98 -6.05 -33.75 24.53
CA SER A 98 -6.93 -34.46 25.52
C SER A 98 -7.21 -33.68 26.80
N VAL A 99 -6.40 -32.64 27.11
CA VAL A 99 -6.60 -31.77 28.27
C VAL A 99 -7.24 -30.41 27.88
N GLY A 100 -7.68 -30.30 26.62
CA GLY A 100 -8.40 -29.13 26.11
C GLY A 100 -7.52 -27.98 25.65
N ASP A 101 -6.20 -28.13 25.62
CA ASP A 101 -5.32 -27.07 25.13
C ASP A 101 -5.31 -27.01 23.61
N LEU A 102 -5.32 -25.79 23.08
CA LEU A 102 -5.15 -25.53 21.66
C LEU A 102 -3.78 -26.00 21.18
N THR A 103 -3.76 -26.77 20.08
CA THR A 103 -2.52 -27.25 19.46
C THR A 103 -2.37 -26.74 18.03
N THR A 104 -3.45 -26.76 17.25
CA THR A 104 -3.42 -26.45 15.82
C THR A 104 -4.69 -25.73 15.40
N ILE A 105 -4.56 -24.75 14.54
CA ILE A 105 -5.68 -24.12 13.83
C ILE A 105 -5.39 -24.18 12.33
N ARG A 106 -6.36 -24.71 11.56
CA ARG A 106 -6.27 -24.80 10.11
C ARG A 106 -6.94 -23.59 9.48
N THR A 107 -6.25 -22.96 8.56
CA THR A 107 -6.71 -21.79 7.82
C THR A 107 -6.61 -22.06 6.31
N PRO A 108 -7.45 -22.94 5.73
CA PRO A 108 -7.43 -23.19 4.31
C PRO A 108 -7.79 -21.93 3.52
N TYR A 109 -7.26 -21.82 2.31
CA TYR A 109 -7.75 -20.84 1.35
C TYR A 109 -9.21 -21.12 1.03
N SER A 110 -10.00 -20.08 0.90
CA SER A 110 -11.46 -20.17 0.61
C SER A 110 -11.89 -18.89 -0.12
N ASN A 111 -12.90 -19.01 -0.98
CA ASN A 111 -13.58 -17.87 -1.60
C ASN A 111 -14.51 -17.24 -0.56
N LEU A 112 -14.05 -16.20 0.14
CA LEU A 112 -14.78 -15.67 1.27
C LEU A 112 -14.60 -14.18 1.51
N ALA A 113 -13.76 -13.51 0.74
CA ALA A 113 -13.50 -12.10 0.92
C ALA A 113 -14.16 -11.27 -0.20
N THR A 114 -14.59 -10.07 0.18
CA THR A 114 -14.87 -9.00 -0.78
C THR A 114 -13.81 -7.93 -0.58
N LEU A 115 -13.16 -7.53 -1.68
CA LEU A 115 -12.19 -6.44 -1.68
C LEU A 115 -12.81 -5.27 -2.43
N GLU A 116 -12.66 -4.09 -1.90
CA GLU A 116 -13.17 -2.86 -2.48
C GLU A 116 -12.08 -1.81 -2.52
N ASN A 117 -11.83 -1.24 -3.70
CA ASN A 117 -10.86 -0.16 -3.88
C ASN A 117 -11.47 0.93 -4.74
N ARG A 118 -11.63 2.13 -4.17
CA ARG A 118 -12.22 3.29 -4.83
C ARG A 118 -11.34 4.51 -4.66
N GLY A 119 -11.19 5.27 -5.73
CA GLY A 119 -10.35 6.44 -5.68
C GLY A 119 -10.47 7.32 -6.91
N VAL A 120 -9.61 8.32 -6.91
CA VAL A 120 -9.43 9.26 -8.01
C VAL A 120 -7.96 9.43 -8.29
N ASP A 121 -7.58 9.27 -9.54
CA ASP A 121 -6.27 9.61 -10.07
C ASP A 121 -6.33 10.98 -10.76
N VAL A 122 -5.33 11.79 -10.52
CA VAL A 122 -5.15 13.08 -11.20
C VAL A 122 -3.75 13.12 -11.80
N GLU A 123 -3.68 13.43 -13.08
CA GLU A 123 -2.42 13.68 -13.76
C GLU A 123 -2.43 15.05 -14.40
N LEU A 124 -1.35 15.81 -14.20
CA LEU A 124 -1.09 17.08 -14.85
C LEU A 124 0.21 16.96 -15.63
N ALA A 125 0.21 17.38 -16.88
CA ALA A 125 1.40 17.40 -17.71
C ALA A 125 1.53 18.78 -18.39
N TYR A 126 2.76 19.29 -18.37
CA TYR A 126 3.13 20.53 -19.04
C TYR A 126 4.48 20.35 -19.72
N SER A 127 4.62 20.80 -20.95
CA SER A 127 5.91 20.79 -21.63
C SER A 127 6.02 21.96 -22.62
N GLU A 128 7.11 22.71 -22.51
CA GLU A 128 7.36 23.88 -23.35
C GLU A 128 8.86 24.11 -23.56
N ASP A 129 9.19 24.67 -24.71
CA ASP A 129 10.56 25.14 -24.99
C ASP A 129 10.71 26.53 -24.39
N ILE A 130 11.44 26.64 -23.30
CA ILE A 130 11.67 27.89 -22.58
C ILE A 130 13.13 28.04 -22.20
N PRO A 131 13.69 29.26 -22.23
CA PRO A 131 15.03 29.52 -21.71
C PRO A 131 15.00 29.51 -20.18
N VAL A 132 15.87 28.71 -19.57
CA VAL A 132 16.11 28.74 -18.13
C VAL A 132 17.53 29.26 -17.89
N PHE A 133 17.68 30.32 -17.11
CA PHE A 133 18.95 31.02 -16.89
C PHE A 133 19.68 31.43 -18.19
N GLY A 134 18.92 31.74 -19.28
CA GLY A 134 19.47 32.12 -20.56
C GLY A 134 19.98 30.99 -21.43
N VAL A 135 19.69 29.75 -21.08
CA VAL A 135 19.98 28.57 -21.91
C VAL A 135 18.66 28.03 -22.45
N ASP A 136 18.58 27.93 -23.82
CA ASP A 136 17.41 27.39 -24.48
C ASP A 136 17.30 25.87 -24.24
N GLY A 137 16.11 25.43 -23.93
CA GLY A 137 15.87 24.02 -23.66
C GLY A 137 14.39 23.71 -23.48
N ARG A 138 14.10 22.43 -23.31
CA ARG A 138 12.75 21.93 -23.07
C ARG A 138 12.54 21.66 -21.60
N PHE A 139 11.60 22.39 -21.00
CA PHE A 139 11.07 22.11 -19.67
C PHE A 139 9.88 21.18 -19.77
N SER A 140 9.82 20.17 -18.92
CA SER A 140 8.67 19.29 -18.79
C SER A 140 8.36 19.10 -17.31
N LEU A 141 7.08 19.20 -16.97
CA LEU A 141 6.54 18.94 -15.62
C LEU A 141 5.43 17.92 -15.73
N ARG A 142 5.48 16.89 -14.90
CA ARG A 142 4.40 15.93 -14.73
C ARG A 142 4.11 15.77 -13.24
N ALA A 143 2.87 15.92 -12.86
CA ALA A 143 2.41 15.65 -11.51
C ALA A 143 1.35 14.56 -11.57
N PHE A 144 1.51 13.54 -10.76
CA PHE A 144 0.56 12.45 -10.59
C PHE A 144 0.17 12.37 -9.12
N ALA A 145 -1.12 12.22 -8.84
CA ALA A 145 -1.63 12.03 -7.50
C ALA A 145 -2.79 11.03 -7.51
N THR A 146 -2.79 10.12 -6.55
CA THR A 146 -3.87 9.19 -6.28
C THR A 146 -4.49 9.53 -4.93
N TYR A 147 -5.80 9.69 -4.91
CA TYR A 147 -6.59 9.78 -3.69
C TYR A 147 -7.50 8.56 -3.57
N VAL A 148 -7.16 7.65 -2.66
CA VAL A 148 -7.94 6.45 -2.34
C VAL A 148 -8.83 6.77 -1.15
N TYR A 149 -10.13 6.86 -1.36
CA TYR A 149 -11.07 7.11 -0.27
C TYR A 149 -11.70 5.85 0.31
N GLU A 150 -11.59 4.72 -0.39
CA GLU A 150 -11.96 3.41 0.13
C GLU A 150 -10.98 2.34 -0.36
N ASN A 151 -10.47 1.58 0.57
CA ASN A 151 -9.70 0.37 0.33
C ASN A 151 -10.00 -0.58 1.49
N SER A 152 -10.91 -1.51 1.27
CA SER A 152 -11.45 -2.35 2.32
C SER A 152 -11.41 -3.82 1.95
N THR A 153 -11.33 -4.66 2.95
CA THR A 153 -11.47 -6.11 2.84
C THR A 153 -12.52 -6.57 3.83
N ALA A 154 -13.60 -7.14 3.32
CA ALA A 154 -14.63 -7.78 4.13
C ALA A 154 -14.46 -9.29 4.12
N THR A 155 -14.52 -9.90 5.29
CA THR A 155 -14.55 -11.35 5.46
C THR A 155 -15.76 -11.74 6.30
N PRO A 156 -16.28 -12.98 6.21
CA PRO A 156 -17.44 -13.42 6.98
C PRO A 156 -17.29 -13.10 8.47
N GLY A 157 -18.36 -12.47 9.02
CA GLY A 157 -18.42 -12.13 10.45
C GLY A 157 -17.45 -11.04 10.89
N ALA A 158 -16.82 -10.30 9.99
CA ALA A 158 -16.01 -9.13 10.27
C ALA A 158 -16.57 -7.91 9.51
N PRO A 159 -16.57 -6.71 10.10
CA PRO A 159 -16.79 -5.50 9.33
C PRO A 159 -15.63 -5.30 8.35
N PRO A 160 -15.83 -4.55 7.25
CA PRO A 160 -14.75 -4.13 6.37
C PRO A 160 -13.63 -3.47 7.18
N ILE A 161 -12.40 -3.86 6.89
CA ILE A 161 -11.23 -3.23 7.50
C ILE A 161 -10.72 -2.19 6.50
N PRO A 162 -10.91 -0.89 6.76
CA PRO A 162 -10.38 0.13 5.88
C PRO A 162 -8.86 0.09 5.91
N ILE A 163 -8.22 -0.02 4.74
CA ILE A 163 -6.76 0.00 4.59
C ILE A 163 -6.28 1.43 4.28
N ASP A 164 -7.19 2.28 3.85
CA ASP A 164 -6.98 3.68 3.49
C ASP A 164 -6.35 4.53 4.59
N THR A 165 -6.50 4.10 5.85
CA THR A 165 -5.91 4.77 7.01
C THR A 165 -4.62 4.11 7.51
N SER A 166 -4.14 3.08 6.82
CA SER A 166 -2.84 2.47 7.11
C SER A 166 -1.70 3.40 6.67
N PRO A 167 -0.62 3.54 7.44
CA PRO A 167 0.55 4.29 7.01
C PRO A 167 1.26 3.66 5.81
N SER A 168 0.99 2.41 5.50
CA SER A 168 1.49 1.75 4.30
C SER A 168 0.80 2.23 3.00
N VAL A 169 -0.38 2.85 3.13
CA VAL A 169 -1.12 3.44 1.99
C VAL A 169 -1.74 4.74 2.49
N GLY A 170 -1.07 5.86 2.31
CA GLY A 170 -1.70 7.17 2.56
C GLY A 170 -2.91 7.33 1.62
N GLN A 171 -4.01 7.91 2.11
CA GLN A 171 -5.17 8.20 1.26
C GLN A 171 -4.79 9.04 0.05
N LEU A 172 -3.85 9.95 0.22
CA LEU A 172 -3.29 10.77 -0.84
C LEU A 172 -1.80 10.45 -0.98
N SER A 173 -1.40 10.04 -2.17
CA SER A 173 -0.01 9.88 -2.56
C SER A 173 0.23 10.56 -3.90
N GLY A 174 1.47 10.96 -4.17
CA GLY A 174 1.78 11.63 -5.42
C GLY A 174 3.26 11.67 -5.74
N LEU A 175 3.51 11.98 -7.00
CA LEU A 175 4.84 12.16 -7.56
C LEU A 175 4.81 13.37 -8.50
N ILE A 176 5.71 14.31 -8.28
CA ILE A 176 5.95 15.41 -9.21
C ILE A 176 7.31 15.18 -9.83
N THR A 177 7.37 15.17 -11.15
CA THR A 177 8.61 15.05 -11.91
C THR A 177 8.79 16.30 -12.76
N ALA A 178 9.89 17.01 -12.56
CA ALA A 178 10.31 18.10 -13.42
C ALA A 178 11.60 17.72 -14.14
N SER A 179 11.70 18.03 -15.40
CA SER A 179 12.92 17.84 -16.18
C SER A 179 13.21 19.02 -17.07
N TYR A 180 14.51 19.27 -17.27
CA TYR A 180 14.98 20.29 -18.20
C TYR A 180 16.06 19.68 -19.10
N VAL A 181 15.79 19.68 -20.39
CA VAL A 181 16.69 19.14 -21.43
C VAL A 181 17.24 20.30 -22.25
N PHE A 182 18.56 20.45 -22.28
CA PHE A 182 19.25 21.48 -23.06
C PHE A 182 20.59 20.94 -23.54
N ASP A 183 20.94 21.25 -24.77
CA ASP A 183 22.11 20.69 -25.42
C ASP A 183 22.22 19.17 -25.18
N ASP A 184 23.33 18.74 -24.57
CA ASP A 184 23.60 17.35 -24.22
C ASP A 184 23.21 17.00 -22.77
N TRP A 185 22.57 17.93 -22.05
CA TRP A 185 22.24 17.79 -20.65
C TRP A 185 20.77 17.48 -20.40
N THR A 186 20.51 16.66 -19.42
CA THR A 186 19.18 16.49 -18.81
C THR A 186 19.32 16.66 -17.31
N LEU A 187 18.57 17.59 -16.76
CA LEU A 187 18.39 17.75 -15.31
C LEU A 187 17.02 17.20 -14.94
N GLY A 188 16.93 16.50 -13.83
CA GLY A 188 15.69 15.94 -13.34
C GLY A 188 15.53 16.19 -11.84
N LEU A 189 14.30 16.50 -11.43
CA LEU A 189 13.87 16.59 -10.05
C LEU A 189 12.62 15.75 -9.90
N GLN A 190 12.57 14.93 -8.84
CA GLN A 190 11.37 14.21 -8.45
C GLN A 190 11.04 14.56 -7.00
N GLU A 191 9.78 14.86 -6.76
CA GLU A 191 9.25 15.12 -5.44
C GLU A 191 8.19 14.06 -5.14
N HIS A 192 8.43 13.26 -4.12
CA HIS A 192 7.52 12.22 -3.66
C HIS A 192 6.69 12.72 -2.50
N PHE A 193 5.43 12.37 -2.48
CA PHE A 193 4.50 12.72 -1.42
C PHE A 193 3.72 11.50 -0.94
N VAL A 194 3.64 11.32 0.36
CA VAL A 194 2.73 10.38 1.02
C VAL A 194 1.96 11.15 2.09
N GLY A 195 0.64 11.13 1.98
CA GLY A 195 -0.27 11.78 2.92
C GLY A 195 -0.26 11.11 4.30
N PRO A 196 -0.93 11.74 5.27
CA PRO A 196 -1.02 11.20 6.62
C PRO A 196 -1.80 9.90 6.63
N GLY A 197 -1.49 9.00 7.57
CA GLY A 197 -2.18 7.73 7.70
C GLY A 197 -2.08 7.16 9.11
N ARG A 198 -2.82 6.09 9.40
CA ARG A 198 -2.76 5.35 10.66
C ARG A 198 -1.98 4.06 10.47
N TYR A 199 -1.19 3.68 11.47
CA TYR A 199 -0.45 2.42 11.44
C TYR A 199 -1.38 1.21 11.38
N ASP A 200 -2.39 1.17 12.23
CA ASP A 200 -3.39 0.11 12.27
C ASP A 200 -4.78 0.71 12.52
N PRO A 201 -5.59 0.86 11.46
CA PRO A 201 -6.91 1.44 11.57
C PRO A 201 -7.91 0.54 12.31
N SER A 202 -7.63 -0.76 12.44
CA SER A 202 -8.47 -1.72 13.16
C SER A 202 -8.35 -1.60 14.68
N GLN A 203 -7.30 -0.94 15.18
CA GLN A 203 -7.08 -0.75 16.60
C GLN A 203 -7.71 0.54 17.13
N PRO A 204 -8.09 0.58 18.41
CA PRO A 204 -8.45 1.82 19.07
C PRO A 204 -7.33 2.85 18.96
N ARG A 205 -7.68 4.14 18.91
CA ARG A 205 -6.70 5.21 18.83
C ARG A 205 -5.78 5.22 20.05
N TYR A 206 -4.48 5.37 19.79
CA TYR A 206 -3.44 5.54 20.79
C TYR A 206 -2.46 6.65 20.38
N LYS A 207 -1.64 7.12 21.33
CA LYS A 207 -0.67 8.17 21.05
C LYS A 207 0.43 7.66 20.12
N GLY A 208 0.56 8.29 18.95
CA GLY A 208 1.55 7.91 17.94
C GLY A 208 1.03 6.91 16.90
N ASP A 209 -0.28 6.69 16.83
CA ASP A 209 -0.92 5.85 15.82
C ASP A 209 -1.02 6.52 14.45
N LEU A 210 -0.73 7.82 14.35
CA LEU A 210 -0.84 8.63 13.15
C LEU A 210 0.53 9.06 12.65
N ALA A 211 0.83 8.75 11.37
CA ALA A 211 1.91 9.36 10.63
C ALA A 211 1.47 10.70 10.05
N GLY A 212 2.32 11.70 10.12
CA GLY A 212 2.18 12.92 9.34
C GLY A 212 2.50 12.71 7.87
N SER A 213 2.20 13.70 7.05
CA SER A 213 2.62 13.71 5.64
C SER A 213 4.14 13.67 5.52
N GLN A 214 4.63 12.99 4.50
CA GLN A 214 6.05 12.90 4.18
C GLN A 214 6.32 13.37 2.76
N TRP A 215 7.45 14.06 2.60
CA TRP A 215 7.97 14.51 1.32
C TRP A 215 9.46 14.18 1.25
N TRP A 216 9.93 13.71 0.10
CA TRP A 216 11.35 13.56 -0.16
C TRP A 216 11.65 13.84 -1.62
N THR A 217 12.83 14.44 -1.84
CA THR A 217 13.26 14.98 -3.13
C THR A 217 14.40 14.16 -3.68
N ASP A 218 14.32 13.80 -4.96
CA ASP A 218 15.40 13.18 -5.71
C ASP A 218 15.88 14.16 -6.79
N LEU A 219 17.19 14.24 -6.97
CA LEU A 219 17.83 14.99 -8.06
C LEU A 219 18.60 14.06 -8.97
N SER A 220 18.57 14.36 -10.25
CA SER A 220 19.36 13.66 -11.25
C SER A 220 19.98 14.59 -12.28
N VAL A 221 21.12 14.20 -12.80
CA VAL A 221 21.79 14.86 -13.90
C VAL A 221 22.29 13.80 -14.88
N LYS A 222 22.12 14.06 -16.16
CA LYS A 222 22.61 13.24 -17.25
C LYS A 222 23.28 14.11 -18.29
N ARG A 223 24.37 13.61 -18.87
CA ARG A 223 25.03 14.24 -20.03
C ARG A 223 25.37 13.19 -21.07
N SER A 224 24.97 13.46 -22.29
CA SER A 224 25.28 12.65 -23.47
C SER A 224 26.41 13.29 -24.28
N PHE A 225 27.39 12.50 -24.72
CA PHE A 225 28.45 12.99 -25.62
C PHE A 225 28.97 11.85 -26.49
N GLY A 226 28.77 11.99 -27.80
CA GLY A 226 29.03 10.91 -28.74
C GLY A 226 28.27 9.63 -28.36
N ASN A 227 28.98 8.53 -28.25
CA ASN A 227 28.40 7.24 -27.87
C ASN A 227 28.32 7.04 -26.32
N TRP A 228 28.73 8.03 -25.54
CA TRP A 228 28.72 7.97 -24.10
C TRP A 228 27.57 8.73 -23.47
N GLU A 229 27.06 8.19 -22.40
CA GLU A 229 26.11 8.86 -21.49
C GLU A 229 26.64 8.71 -20.05
N LEU A 230 26.87 9.82 -19.39
CA LEU A 230 27.17 9.85 -17.96
C LEU A 230 25.94 10.31 -17.20
N PHE A 231 25.67 9.69 -16.07
CA PHE A 231 24.56 10.09 -15.21
C PHE A 231 24.92 9.98 -13.73
N GLY A 232 24.28 10.83 -12.96
CA GLY A 232 24.37 10.82 -11.50
C GLY A 232 23.03 11.19 -10.89
N SER A 233 22.76 10.70 -9.67
CA SER A 233 21.59 11.07 -8.90
C SER A 233 21.87 11.09 -7.40
N VAL A 234 21.11 11.92 -6.73
CA VAL A 234 21.00 11.95 -5.27
C VAL A 234 19.55 11.67 -4.93
N LEU A 235 19.30 10.52 -4.33
CA LEU A 235 17.98 10.12 -3.86
C LEU A 235 17.82 10.57 -2.42
N ASN A 236 16.64 11.05 -2.06
CA ASN A 236 16.33 11.65 -0.77
C ASN A 236 17.34 12.74 -0.39
N LEU A 237 17.40 13.78 -1.20
CA LEU A 237 18.38 14.89 -1.08
C LEU A 237 18.38 15.51 0.33
N THR A 238 17.22 15.66 0.94
CA THR A 238 17.04 16.29 2.26
C THR A 238 17.32 15.34 3.42
N ASP A 239 17.59 14.04 3.12
CA ASP A 239 17.79 12.98 4.11
C ASP A 239 16.61 12.85 5.09
N GLN A 240 15.41 12.89 4.50
CA GLN A 240 14.16 12.81 5.27
C GLN A 240 13.99 11.43 5.87
N ASP A 241 13.93 11.36 7.19
CA ASP A 241 13.67 10.12 7.91
C ASP A 241 12.21 9.66 7.73
N PRO A 242 11.97 8.35 7.57
CA PRO A 242 10.62 7.82 7.57
C PRO A 242 9.97 7.93 8.94
N PRO A 243 8.63 8.05 9.01
CA PRO A 243 7.93 8.05 10.28
C PRO A 243 8.09 6.70 10.98
N VAL A 244 8.23 6.75 12.30
CA VAL A 244 8.41 5.57 13.16
C VAL A 244 7.15 5.35 13.98
N PHE A 245 6.63 4.12 13.96
CA PHE A 245 5.41 3.72 14.66
C PHE A 245 5.72 2.75 15.80
N PRO A 246 5.04 2.87 16.94
CA PRO A 246 5.06 1.82 17.96
C PRO A 246 4.24 0.62 17.48
N PHE A 247 4.81 -0.58 17.55
CA PHE A 247 4.07 -1.81 17.30
C PHE A 247 3.19 -2.17 18.49
N THR A 248 1.89 -2.33 18.25
CA THR A 248 0.91 -2.63 19.31
C THR A 248 0.92 -4.10 19.77
N ASN A 249 1.44 -5.01 18.92
CA ASN A 249 1.31 -6.46 19.12
C ASN A 249 2.60 -7.19 19.50
N THR A 250 3.71 -6.51 19.58
CA THR A 250 4.98 -7.12 19.98
C THR A 250 5.56 -6.38 21.18
N SER A 251 6.06 -7.12 22.08
CA SER A 251 6.57 -6.67 23.38
C SER A 251 7.75 -5.70 23.34
N SER A 252 8.18 -5.27 22.18
CA SER A 252 9.20 -4.25 22.01
C SER A 252 9.42 -3.95 20.54
N GLY A 253 9.06 -2.78 20.06
CA GLY A 253 9.52 -2.37 18.76
C GLY A 253 8.84 -1.13 18.23
N PHE A 254 9.68 -0.35 17.57
CA PHE A 254 9.25 0.68 16.64
C PHE A 254 9.63 0.20 15.25
N GLY A 255 8.82 0.51 14.25
CA GLY A 255 9.09 0.19 12.86
C GLY A 255 8.58 1.27 11.94
N THR A 256 8.89 1.10 10.67
CA THR A 256 8.43 1.97 9.60
C THR A 256 7.84 1.13 8.47
N SER A 257 7.18 1.77 7.51
CA SER A 257 6.58 1.12 6.34
C SER A 257 7.47 1.29 5.11
N ASN A 258 7.46 0.29 4.22
CA ASN A 258 8.12 0.34 2.91
C ASN A 258 7.53 1.38 1.94
N THR A 259 6.42 2.02 2.30
CA THR A 259 5.83 3.12 1.55
C THR A 259 6.71 4.37 1.58
N TYR A 260 7.53 4.50 2.60
CA TYR A 260 8.47 5.61 2.79
C TYR A 260 9.88 5.22 2.39
N ASP A 261 10.73 6.20 2.08
CA ASP A 261 12.16 5.94 1.89
C ASP A 261 12.81 5.57 3.23
N THR A 262 13.13 4.28 3.37
CA THR A 262 13.73 3.71 4.58
C THR A 262 15.26 3.70 4.56
N HIS A 263 15.87 4.09 3.44
CA HIS A 263 17.32 4.01 3.25
C HIS A 263 18.05 5.35 3.49
N GLY A 264 17.29 6.47 3.53
CA GLY A 264 17.88 7.80 3.61
C GLY A 264 18.59 8.21 2.32
N ARG A 265 19.46 9.21 2.41
CA ARG A 265 20.14 9.77 1.26
C ARG A 265 21.12 8.79 0.61
N ARG A 266 20.97 8.63 -0.71
CA ARG A 266 21.81 7.74 -1.52
C ARG A 266 22.37 8.48 -2.72
N TYR A 267 23.58 8.10 -3.15
CA TYR A 267 24.24 8.66 -4.32
C TYR A 267 24.44 7.56 -5.35
N MET A 268 24.12 7.85 -6.58
CA MET A 268 24.36 6.96 -7.71
C MET A 268 25.16 7.68 -8.79
N VAL A 269 26.12 7.01 -9.39
CA VAL A 269 26.87 7.49 -10.57
C VAL A 269 27.03 6.32 -11.52
N GLY A 270 26.84 6.57 -12.82
CA GLY A 270 26.99 5.55 -13.83
C GLY A 270 27.37 6.11 -15.18
N ALA A 271 27.79 5.21 -16.05
CA ALA A 271 28.09 5.49 -17.45
C ALA A 271 27.49 4.40 -18.34
N ARG A 272 27.02 4.79 -19.51
CA ARG A 272 26.53 3.92 -20.59
C ARG A 272 27.30 4.21 -21.86
N ILE A 273 27.60 3.17 -22.62
CA ILE A 273 28.13 3.30 -23.99
C ILE A 273 27.18 2.62 -24.97
N SER A 274 26.88 3.30 -26.06
CA SER A 274 26.12 2.76 -27.19
C SER A 274 27.11 2.34 -28.26
N MET A 275 27.07 1.09 -28.73
CA MET A 275 27.89 0.56 -29.81
C MET A 275 27.13 0.60 -31.13
#